data_afc6c2d9ce2b429a459fb615a9aac89f
#
_entry.id   afc6c2d9ce2b429a459fb615a9aac89f
#
_cell.length_a   1.000
_cell.length_b   1.000
_cell.length_c   1.000
_cell.angle_alpha   90.00
_cell.angle_beta   90.00
_cell.angle_gamma   90.00
#
_symmetry.space_group_name_H-M   'P 1'
#
loop_
_entity.id
_entity.type
_entity.pdbx_description
1 polymer ?
#
loop_
_entity_poly.entity_id
_entity_poly.type
_entity_poly.pdbx_seq_one_letter_code
_entity_poly.pdbx_strand_id
1 'polypeptide(L)'
;MRFTGYRSLSRNKSQFYLYFMDSYMLCILTGLIFYAFGLKWCYEYAKYWVGLRPRDDPHATKRARFIQKYQRFVNSHPIEGGLKLIATAIGLVGTVTGGLQQDGNRSPKVVLATIYLFFAFSGLVDILNFYFPHNVSTGLVKLALAQSFFIEGFLFLWGNIQRTALFSILLALTVWTTSLVIILELMWPQMKLVRASTTLLHGSWMTHMIFAPHTQIVNWDTIALLFSWHIAAASAVTLCVVAVTRSRAPKLIMEEPPEIPIYDYCQEPIQRM
;
A
#
# COMPACT_ATOMS: atom_id res chain seq x y z
N MET A 1 54.62 15.59 -4.59
CA MET A 1 53.32 16.04 -4.08
C MET A 1 52.22 15.82 -5.12
N ARG A 2 51.73 14.59 -5.40
CA ARG A 2 50.66 14.34 -6.38
C ARG A 2 49.84 13.05 -6.10
N PHE A 3 49.71 12.60 -4.85
CA PHE A 3 48.98 11.36 -4.54
C PHE A 3 47.75 11.52 -3.62
N THR A 4 47.48 12.73 -3.13
CA THR A 4 46.37 12.96 -2.18
C THR A 4 45.00 13.19 -2.88
N GLY A 5 44.96 13.63 -4.12
CA GLY A 5 43.72 13.94 -4.85
C GLY A 5 42.94 12.69 -5.31
N TYR A 6 43.62 11.60 -5.65
CA TYR A 6 42.96 10.38 -6.17
C TYR A 6 42.20 9.57 -5.10
N ARG A 7 42.69 9.59 -3.86
CA ARG A 7 42.00 8.90 -2.74
C ARG A 7 40.70 9.59 -2.30
N SER A 8 40.63 10.93 -2.40
CA SER A 8 39.41 11.67 -2.03
C SER A 8 38.29 11.48 -3.07
N LEU A 9 38.62 11.45 -4.37
CA LEU A 9 37.68 11.21 -5.45
C LEU A 9 37.11 9.76 -5.43
N SER A 10 37.95 8.78 -5.12
CA SER A 10 37.53 7.37 -5.02
C SER A 10 36.62 7.16 -3.81
N ARG A 11 36.93 7.77 -2.66
CA ARG A 11 36.12 7.68 -1.45
C ARG A 11 34.74 8.36 -1.63
N ASN A 12 34.70 9.47 -2.34
CA ASN A 12 33.46 10.20 -2.66
C ASN A 12 32.56 9.39 -3.61
N LYS A 13 33.14 8.71 -4.60
CA LYS A 13 32.38 7.85 -5.51
C LYS A 13 31.81 6.62 -4.79
N SER A 14 32.58 5.93 -3.95
CA SER A 14 32.08 4.76 -3.22
C SER A 14 31.00 5.12 -2.19
N GLN A 15 31.12 6.24 -1.50
CA GLN A 15 30.05 6.74 -0.61
C GLN A 15 28.80 7.14 -1.37
N PHE A 16 28.96 7.74 -2.56
CA PHE A 16 27.82 8.07 -3.43
C PHE A 16 27.08 6.82 -3.92
N TYR A 17 27.81 5.76 -4.32
CA TYR A 17 27.21 4.50 -4.72
C TYR A 17 26.49 3.78 -3.57
N LEU A 18 27.08 3.77 -2.37
CA LEU A 18 26.45 3.18 -1.18
C LEU A 18 25.17 3.94 -0.79
N TYR A 19 25.21 5.26 -0.76
CA TYR A 19 24.06 6.11 -0.48
C TYR A 19 22.93 5.91 -1.50
N PHE A 20 23.31 5.78 -2.76
CA PHE A 20 22.40 5.54 -3.86
C PHE A 20 21.74 4.17 -3.72
N MET A 21 22.52 3.10 -3.48
CA MET A 21 22.00 1.75 -3.26
C MET A 21 21.04 1.67 -2.07
N ASP A 22 21.33 2.33 -0.95
CA ASP A 22 20.47 2.33 0.23
C ASP A 22 19.09 2.95 -0.06
N SER A 23 19.06 4.07 -0.77
CA SER A 23 17.79 4.72 -1.13
C SER A 23 16.96 3.87 -2.10
N TYR A 24 17.60 3.17 -3.03
CA TYR A 24 16.91 2.26 -3.97
C TYR A 24 16.33 1.04 -3.27
N MET A 25 17.11 0.39 -2.42
CA MET A 25 16.63 -0.78 -1.67
C MET A 25 15.43 -0.42 -0.82
N LEU A 26 15.40 0.78 -0.24
CA LEU A 26 14.27 1.25 0.55
C LEU A 26 13.01 1.44 -0.30
N CYS A 27 13.13 2.01 -1.49
CA CYS A 27 12.00 2.15 -2.42
C CYS A 27 11.50 0.79 -2.94
N ILE A 28 12.40 -0.16 -3.25
CA ILE A 28 12.01 -1.54 -3.64
C ILE A 28 11.20 -2.18 -2.51
N LEU A 29 11.72 -2.13 -1.29
CA LEU A 29 11.06 -2.72 -0.13
C LEU A 29 9.67 -2.12 0.07
N THR A 30 9.55 -0.80 -0.01
CA THR A 30 8.27 -0.09 0.13
C THR A 30 7.30 -0.48 -0.98
N GLY A 31 7.77 -0.52 -2.24
CA GLY A 31 6.95 -0.95 -3.38
C GLY A 31 6.46 -2.39 -3.24
N LEU A 32 7.32 -3.31 -2.80
CA LEU A 32 6.95 -4.70 -2.53
C LEU A 32 5.93 -4.83 -1.38
N ILE A 33 6.06 -4.00 -0.33
CA ILE A 33 5.10 -3.96 0.77
C ILE A 33 3.73 -3.52 0.25
N PHE A 34 3.63 -2.44 -0.51
CA PHE A 34 2.36 -2.00 -1.11
C PHE A 34 1.77 -3.06 -2.06
N TYR A 35 2.62 -3.70 -2.85
CA TYR A 35 2.18 -4.79 -3.72
C TYR A 35 1.60 -5.96 -2.93
N ALA A 36 2.25 -6.36 -1.82
CA ALA A 36 1.76 -7.41 -0.94
C ALA A 36 0.43 -7.04 -0.25
N PHE A 37 0.28 -5.79 0.22
CA PHE A 37 -0.99 -5.29 0.77
C PHE A 37 -2.09 -5.26 -0.31
N GLY A 38 -1.77 -4.82 -1.52
CA GLY A 38 -2.70 -4.83 -2.64
C GLY A 38 -3.20 -6.24 -2.96
N LEU A 39 -2.32 -7.24 -3.00
CA LEU A 39 -2.69 -8.65 -3.20
C LEU A 39 -3.56 -9.18 -2.05
N LYS A 40 -3.19 -8.88 -0.80
CA LYS A 40 -3.97 -9.26 0.39
C LYS A 40 -5.39 -8.70 0.29
N TRP A 41 -5.54 -7.41 0.07
CA TRP A 41 -6.84 -6.76 -0.05
C TRP A 41 -7.62 -7.27 -1.26
N CYS A 42 -6.97 -7.48 -2.40
CA CYS A 42 -7.61 -8.05 -3.58
C CYS A 42 -8.22 -9.42 -3.27
N TYR A 43 -7.50 -10.30 -2.57
CA TYR A 43 -7.99 -11.61 -2.17
C TYR A 43 -9.14 -11.53 -1.14
N GLU A 44 -9.03 -10.66 -0.14
CA GLU A 44 -10.07 -10.46 0.88
C GLU A 44 -11.37 -9.94 0.25
N TYR A 45 -11.26 -8.99 -0.67
CA TYR A 45 -12.42 -8.41 -1.34
C TYR A 45 -13.01 -9.32 -2.40
N ALA A 46 -12.16 -10.13 -3.08
CA ALA A 46 -12.66 -11.16 -3.98
C ALA A 46 -13.53 -12.19 -3.24
N LYS A 47 -13.16 -12.59 -2.02
CA LYS A 47 -13.99 -13.46 -1.17
C LYS A 47 -15.33 -12.82 -0.85
N TYR A 48 -15.33 -11.55 -0.48
CA TYR A 48 -16.55 -10.79 -0.19
C TYR A 48 -17.48 -10.75 -1.42
N TRP A 49 -16.92 -10.46 -2.61
CA TRP A 49 -17.67 -10.39 -3.86
C TRP A 49 -18.22 -11.74 -4.32
N VAL A 50 -17.52 -12.81 -4.02
CA VAL A 50 -17.97 -14.19 -4.37
C VAL A 50 -18.95 -14.74 -3.33
N GLY A 51 -19.23 -14.01 -2.24
CA GLY A 51 -20.16 -14.44 -1.19
C GLY A 51 -19.63 -15.61 -0.35
N LEU A 52 -18.32 -15.83 -0.33
CA LEU A 52 -17.69 -16.87 0.46
C LEU A 52 -17.76 -16.52 1.95
N ARG A 53 -18.82 -17.01 2.63
CA ARG A 53 -18.90 -16.95 4.09
C ARG A 53 -18.17 -18.16 4.70
N PRO A 54 -17.43 -17.97 5.80
CA PRO A 54 -16.90 -19.10 6.57
C PRO A 54 -18.07 -19.94 7.07
N ARG A 55 -18.20 -21.18 6.60
CA ARG A 55 -19.16 -22.13 7.13
C ARG A 55 -18.45 -22.97 8.18
N ASP A 56 -18.98 -23.02 9.39
CA ASP A 56 -18.54 -23.96 10.42
C ASP A 56 -19.07 -25.35 10.03
N ASP A 57 -18.22 -26.10 9.32
CA ASP A 57 -18.50 -27.47 8.93
C ASP A 57 -17.79 -28.41 9.91
N PRO A 58 -18.53 -29.22 10.72
CA PRO A 58 -17.95 -30.16 11.66
C PRO A 58 -17.14 -31.27 10.98
N HIS A 59 -17.39 -31.55 9.70
CA HIS A 59 -16.66 -32.53 8.88
C HIS A 59 -15.53 -31.95 8.06
N ALA A 60 -15.13 -30.70 8.35
CA ALA A 60 -14.10 -30.00 7.61
C ALA A 60 -12.77 -30.78 7.58
N THR A 61 -12.16 -30.83 6.41
CA THR A 61 -10.80 -31.41 6.21
C THR A 61 -9.75 -30.71 7.10
N LYS A 62 -8.61 -31.39 7.37
CA LYS A 62 -7.49 -30.80 8.16
C LYS A 62 -7.10 -29.42 7.64
N ARG A 63 -7.13 -29.22 6.31
CA ARG A 63 -6.82 -27.94 5.65
C ARG A 63 -7.90 -26.87 5.95
N ALA A 64 -9.16 -27.22 5.94
CA ALA A 64 -10.25 -26.30 6.25
C ALA A 64 -10.20 -25.86 7.72
N ARG A 65 -9.92 -26.80 8.66
CA ARG A 65 -9.70 -26.48 10.08
C ARG A 65 -8.51 -25.54 10.30
N PHE A 66 -7.42 -25.74 9.56
CA PHE A 66 -6.26 -24.81 9.62
C PHE A 66 -6.64 -23.40 9.14
N ILE A 67 -7.39 -23.31 8.02
CA ILE A 67 -7.87 -22.02 7.47
C ILE A 67 -8.81 -21.33 8.47
N GLN A 68 -9.74 -22.07 9.09
CA GLN A 68 -10.62 -21.52 10.12
C GLN A 68 -9.85 -21.01 11.34
N LYS A 69 -8.85 -21.79 11.81
CA LYS A 69 -7.97 -21.35 12.93
C LYS A 69 -7.22 -20.09 12.58
N TYR A 70 -6.68 -20.02 11.37
CA TYR A 70 -6.01 -18.83 10.85
C TYR A 70 -6.95 -17.63 10.78
N GLN A 71 -8.17 -17.80 10.25
CA GLN A 71 -9.17 -16.73 10.18
C GLN A 71 -9.60 -16.23 11.56
N ARG A 72 -9.81 -17.14 12.54
CA ARG A 72 -10.07 -16.73 13.92
C ARG A 72 -8.92 -15.93 14.50
N PHE A 73 -7.69 -16.36 14.27
CA PHE A 73 -6.49 -15.62 14.72
C PHE A 73 -6.42 -14.23 14.09
N VAL A 74 -6.65 -14.11 12.77
CA VAL A 74 -6.67 -12.84 12.06
C VAL A 74 -7.76 -11.91 12.58
N ASN A 75 -8.95 -12.44 12.87
CA ASN A 75 -10.07 -11.66 13.37
C ASN A 75 -9.93 -11.28 14.87
N SER A 76 -9.11 -12.01 15.62
CA SER A 76 -8.88 -11.76 17.06
C SER A 76 -7.70 -10.83 17.35
N HIS A 77 -6.99 -10.37 16.36
CA HIS A 77 -5.82 -9.51 16.52
C HIS A 77 -5.80 -8.39 15.46
N PRO A 78 -5.29 -7.19 15.78
CA PRO A 78 -5.18 -6.07 14.85
C PRO A 78 -4.00 -6.26 13.88
N ILE A 79 -4.04 -7.36 13.10
CA ILE A 79 -2.89 -7.78 12.27
C ILE A 79 -2.56 -6.72 11.22
N GLU A 80 -3.57 -6.09 10.61
CA GLU A 80 -3.33 -5.08 9.58
C GLU A 80 -2.60 -3.86 10.14
N GLY A 81 -3.06 -3.33 11.28
CA GLY A 81 -2.38 -2.23 11.96
C GLY A 81 -0.96 -2.62 12.41
N GLY A 82 -0.80 -3.83 12.95
CA GLY A 82 0.51 -4.35 13.35
C GLY A 82 1.48 -4.48 12.17
N LEU A 83 1.05 -5.01 11.04
CA LEU A 83 1.86 -5.10 9.82
C LEU A 83 2.25 -3.73 9.27
N LYS A 84 1.33 -2.75 9.28
CA LYS A 84 1.63 -1.36 8.89
C LYS A 84 2.71 -0.77 9.80
N LEU A 85 2.60 -0.94 11.13
CA LEU A 85 3.60 -0.43 12.08
C LEU A 85 4.96 -1.10 11.90
N ILE A 86 5.02 -2.41 11.70
CA ILE A 86 6.28 -3.13 11.45
C ILE A 86 6.92 -2.63 10.15
N ALA A 87 6.14 -2.55 9.07
CA ALA A 87 6.64 -2.10 7.78
C ALA A 87 7.19 -0.66 7.84
N THR A 88 6.46 0.24 8.50
CA THR A 88 6.89 1.63 8.68
C THR A 88 8.07 1.78 9.63
N ALA A 89 8.16 0.97 10.68
CA ALA A 89 9.33 0.94 11.57
C ALA A 89 10.60 0.52 10.82
N ILE A 90 10.52 -0.51 9.97
CA ILE A 90 11.65 -0.93 9.11
C ILE A 90 12.05 0.21 8.17
N GLY A 91 11.09 0.87 7.54
CA GLY A 91 11.32 2.02 6.67
C GLY A 91 11.97 3.20 7.41
N LEU A 92 11.49 3.54 8.60
CA LEU A 92 12.06 4.60 9.45
C LEU A 92 13.49 4.28 9.88
N VAL A 93 13.75 3.06 10.36
CA VAL A 93 15.11 2.63 10.71
C VAL A 93 16.04 2.75 9.51
N GLY A 94 15.63 2.27 8.33
CA GLY A 94 16.42 2.39 7.11
C GLY A 94 16.71 3.83 6.70
N THR A 95 15.77 4.76 6.93
CA THR A 95 16.00 6.19 6.64
C THR A 95 16.94 6.86 7.63
N VAL A 96 16.85 6.52 8.92
CA VAL A 96 17.67 7.12 9.99
C VAL A 96 19.10 6.59 9.94
N THR A 97 19.32 5.29 9.78
CA THR A 97 20.65 4.67 9.73
C THR A 97 21.50 5.18 8.56
N GLY A 98 20.87 5.57 7.45
CA GLY A 98 21.55 6.14 6.31
C GLY A 98 21.94 7.63 6.44
N GLY A 99 21.69 8.28 7.61
CA GLY A 99 21.98 9.69 7.85
C GLY A 99 20.93 10.65 7.27
N LEU A 100 20.38 11.53 8.13
CA LEU A 100 19.32 12.49 7.74
C LEU A 100 19.88 13.80 7.17
N GLN A 101 21.17 14.06 7.36
CA GLN A 101 21.78 15.34 7.04
C GLN A 101 22.65 15.25 5.78
N GLN A 102 22.30 16.01 4.78
CA GLN A 102 23.11 16.28 3.61
C GLN A 102 23.27 17.80 3.48
N ASP A 103 24.50 18.25 3.22
CA ASP A 103 24.87 19.65 3.15
C ASP A 103 23.87 20.52 2.37
N GLY A 104 23.18 21.40 3.08
CA GLY A 104 22.40 22.52 2.56
C GLY A 104 21.06 22.20 1.85
N ASN A 105 20.77 20.95 1.53
CA ASN A 105 19.51 20.56 0.88
C ASN A 105 18.76 19.50 1.71
N ARG A 106 17.43 19.60 1.77
CA ARG A 106 16.62 18.61 2.48
C ARG A 106 16.85 17.22 1.89
N SER A 107 17.37 16.31 2.69
CA SER A 107 17.62 14.94 2.27
C SER A 107 16.32 14.27 1.80
N PRO A 108 16.29 13.57 0.67
CA PRO A 108 15.16 12.73 0.27
C PRO A 108 14.71 11.76 1.37
N LYS A 109 15.60 11.39 2.28
CA LYS A 109 15.32 10.55 3.44
C LYS A 109 14.36 11.18 4.45
N VAL A 110 14.41 12.52 4.64
CA VAL A 110 13.44 13.22 5.49
C VAL A 110 12.04 13.10 4.90
N VAL A 111 11.90 13.19 3.59
CA VAL A 111 10.62 13.03 2.90
C VAL A 111 10.08 11.61 3.08
N LEU A 112 10.91 10.59 2.87
CA LEU A 112 10.53 9.19 3.10
C LEU A 112 10.18 8.93 4.56
N ALA A 113 10.95 9.45 5.51
CA ALA A 113 10.64 9.34 6.94
C ALA A 113 9.27 9.93 7.26
N THR A 114 8.94 11.08 6.67
CA THR A 114 7.63 11.72 6.84
C THR A 114 6.50 10.82 6.29
N ILE A 115 6.68 10.22 5.12
CA ILE A 115 5.71 9.26 4.55
C ILE A 115 5.49 8.09 5.52
N TYR A 116 6.57 7.46 6.01
CA TYR A 116 6.46 6.35 6.96
C TYR A 116 5.75 6.75 8.26
N LEU A 117 5.95 7.97 8.77
CA LEU A 117 5.25 8.47 9.97
C LEU A 117 3.74 8.55 9.74
N PHE A 118 3.27 9.01 8.58
CA PHE A 118 1.84 9.05 8.27
C PHE A 118 1.23 7.65 8.15
N PHE A 119 1.94 6.70 7.52
CA PHE A 119 1.49 5.30 7.49
C PHE A 119 1.54 4.63 8.86
N ALA A 120 2.53 4.96 9.71
CA ALA A 120 2.56 4.50 11.10
C ALA A 120 1.36 5.04 11.89
N PHE A 121 1.02 6.33 11.70
CA PHE A 121 -0.19 6.90 12.29
C PHE A 121 -1.45 6.16 11.84
N SER A 122 -1.59 5.86 10.54
CA SER A 122 -2.70 5.03 10.05
C SER A 122 -2.73 3.66 10.72
N GLY A 123 -1.59 2.99 10.88
CA GLY A 123 -1.49 1.70 11.57
C GLY A 123 -1.87 1.78 13.04
N LEU A 124 -1.51 2.89 13.71
CA LEU A 124 -1.92 3.15 15.10
C LEU A 124 -3.43 3.32 15.21
N VAL A 125 -4.06 4.08 14.29
CA VAL A 125 -5.51 4.26 14.25
C VAL A 125 -6.23 2.93 14.04
N ASP A 126 -5.70 2.02 13.19
CA ASP A 126 -6.22 0.66 13.03
C ASP A 126 -6.22 -0.12 14.36
N ILE A 127 -5.13 -0.04 15.12
CA ILE A 127 -5.00 -0.73 16.42
C ILE A 127 -5.95 -0.11 17.44
N LEU A 128 -6.03 1.22 17.49
CA LEU A 128 -6.95 1.91 18.40
C LEU A 128 -8.41 1.55 18.10
N ASN A 129 -8.80 1.49 16.83
CA ASN A 129 -10.14 1.05 16.44
C ASN A 129 -10.43 -0.40 16.87
N PHE A 130 -9.43 -1.27 16.82
CA PHE A 130 -9.60 -2.65 17.25
C PHE A 130 -9.85 -2.77 18.76
N TYR A 131 -9.08 -2.05 19.60
CA TYR A 131 -9.23 -2.11 21.06
C TYR A 131 -10.33 -1.19 21.60
N PHE A 132 -10.62 -0.08 20.91
CA PHE A 132 -11.58 0.94 21.33
C PHE A 132 -12.61 1.25 20.23
N PRO A 133 -13.39 0.25 19.76
CA PRO A 133 -14.30 0.41 18.63
C PRO A 133 -15.41 1.45 18.89
N HIS A 134 -15.76 1.71 20.15
CA HIS A 134 -16.74 2.74 20.50
C HIS A 134 -16.20 4.17 20.40
N ASN A 135 -14.88 4.36 20.53
CA ASN A 135 -14.24 5.68 20.53
C ASN A 135 -13.68 6.04 19.15
N VAL A 136 -13.29 5.04 18.36
CA VAL A 136 -12.67 5.21 17.05
C VAL A 136 -13.56 4.54 16.01
N SER A 137 -14.17 5.33 15.13
CA SER A 137 -15.02 4.79 14.07
C SER A 137 -14.20 4.18 12.93
N THR A 138 -14.77 3.21 12.22
CA THR A 138 -14.19 2.63 11.01
C THR A 138 -13.96 3.66 9.91
N GLY A 139 -14.76 4.74 9.89
CA GLY A 139 -14.57 5.88 9.01
C GLY A 139 -13.26 6.60 9.27
N LEU A 140 -12.89 6.79 10.56
CA LEU A 140 -11.63 7.43 10.93
C LEU A 140 -10.40 6.60 10.49
N VAL A 141 -10.49 5.27 10.57
CA VAL A 141 -9.46 4.36 10.05
C VAL A 141 -9.22 4.59 8.55
N LYS A 142 -10.30 4.67 7.77
CA LYS A 142 -10.21 4.93 6.32
C LYS A 142 -9.68 6.33 6.03
N LEU A 143 -10.10 7.34 6.77
CA LEU A 143 -9.61 8.71 6.62
C LEU A 143 -8.12 8.81 6.93
N ALA A 144 -7.63 8.17 8.01
CA ALA A 144 -6.22 8.14 8.35
C ALA A 144 -5.38 7.48 7.25
N LEU A 145 -5.88 6.39 6.66
CA LEU A 145 -5.22 5.73 5.53
C LEU A 145 -5.25 6.62 4.27
N ALA A 146 -6.38 7.23 3.94
CA ALA A 146 -6.50 8.15 2.81
C ALA A 146 -5.56 9.35 2.94
N GLN A 147 -5.46 9.91 4.15
CA GLN A 147 -4.53 11.00 4.46
C GLN A 147 -3.07 10.57 4.23
N SER A 148 -2.70 9.34 4.64
CA SER A 148 -1.34 8.84 4.42
C SER A 148 -0.99 8.77 2.93
N PHE A 149 -1.88 8.24 2.11
CA PHE A 149 -1.72 8.22 0.66
C PHE A 149 -1.70 9.65 0.06
N PHE A 150 -2.57 10.54 0.54
CA PHE A 150 -2.59 11.91 0.05
C PHE A 150 -1.26 12.62 0.29
N ILE A 151 -0.73 12.54 1.50
CA ILE A 151 0.56 13.14 1.88
C ILE A 151 1.71 12.50 1.10
N GLU A 152 1.69 11.19 0.89
CA GLU A 152 2.67 10.50 0.07
C GLU A 152 2.72 11.09 -1.35
N GLY A 153 1.57 11.20 -2.02
CA GLY A 153 1.48 11.79 -3.37
C GLY A 153 1.97 13.24 -3.40
N PHE A 154 1.59 14.04 -2.39
CA PHE A 154 2.06 15.42 -2.24
C PHE A 154 3.58 15.49 -2.12
N LEU A 155 4.17 14.67 -1.27
CA LEU A 155 5.61 14.66 -1.03
C LEU A 155 6.40 14.12 -2.22
N PHE A 156 5.88 13.15 -2.98
CA PHE A 156 6.51 12.71 -4.22
C PHE A 156 6.52 13.79 -5.29
N LEU A 157 5.47 14.59 -5.37
CA LEU A 157 5.37 15.65 -6.37
C LEU A 157 6.28 16.85 -6.04
N TRP A 158 6.29 17.29 -4.77
CA TRP A 158 7.03 18.50 -4.34
C TRP A 158 8.33 18.21 -3.59
N GLY A 159 8.55 16.98 -3.11
CA GLY A 159 9.70 16.60 -2.30
C GLY A 159 10.99 16.36 -3.07
N ASN A 160 10.97 16.45 -4.39
CA ASN A 160 12.13 16.24 -5.29
C ASN A 160 12.90 14.94 -5.01
N ILE A 161 12.16 13.85 -4.73
CA ILE A 161 12.75 12.54 -4.39
C ILE A 161 13.37 11.89 -5.63
N GLN A 162 12.81 12.16 -6.80
CA GLN A 162 13.17 11.53 -8.07
C GLN A 162 13.81 12.53 -9.03
N ARG A 163 14.81 12.06 -9.78
CA ARG A 163 15.47 12.88 -10.82
C ARG A 163 14.59 13.18 -12.03
N THR A 164 13.59 12.34 -12.30
CA THR A 164 12.65 12.50 -13.40
C THR A 164 11.28 12.86 -12.87
N ALA A 165 10.86 14.09 -13.09
CA ALA A 165 9.57 14.62 -12.65
C ALA A 165 8.37 13.76 -13.11
N LEU A 166 8.46 13.15 -14.30
CA LEU A 166 7.43 12.32 -14.88
C LEU A 166 7.03 11.10 -14.05
N PHE A 167 8.03 10.35 -13.57
CA PHE A 167 7.76 9.18 -12.72
C PHE A 167 7.07 9.60 -11.43
N SER A 168 7.51 10.71 -10.83
CA SER A 168 6.91 11.26 -9.62
C SER A 168 5.47 11.71 -9.83
N ILE A 169 5.16 12.34 -10.98
CA ILE A 169 3.80 12.80 -11.32
C ILE A 169 2.87 11.59 -11.44
N LEU A 170 3.26 10.55 -12.19
CA LEU A 170 2.44 9.35 -12.37
C LEU A 170 2.24 8.59 -11.06
N LEU A 171 3.28 8.53 -10.22
CA LEU A 171 3.16 7.97 -8.88
C LEU A 171 2.20 8.79 -8.02
N ALA A 172 2.34 10.11 -7.97
CA ALA A 172 1.47 11.00 -7.23
C ALA A 172 0.01 10.86 -7.66
N LEU A 173 -0.25 10.81 -8.97
CA LEU A 173 -1.60 10.58 -9.50
C LEU A 173 -2.17 9.22 -9.07
N THR A 174 -1.37 8.16 -9.10
CA THR A 174 -1.77 6.82 -8.66
C THR A 174 -2.14 6.82 -7.17
N VAL A 175 -1.30 7.45 -6.35
CA VAL A 175 -1.48 7.51 -4.90
C VAL A 175 -2.68 8.38 -4.52
N TRP A 176 -2.89 9.51 -5.20
CA TRP A 176 -4.07 10.36 -5.01
C TRP A 176 -5.36 9.67 -5.47
N THR A 177 -5.30 8.91 -6.58
CA THR A 177 -6.43 8.07 -6.99
C THR A 177 -6.76 7.03 -5.90
N THR A 178 -5.74 6.40 -5.31
CA THR A 178 -5.94 5.46 -4.20
C THR A 178 -6.56 6.16 -2.98
N SER A 179 -6.07 7.34 -2.61
CA SER A 179 -6.64 8.15 -1.53
C SER A 179 -8.11 8.48 -1.77
N LEU A 180 -8.44 8.95 -2.98
CA LEU A 180 -9.82 9.24 -3.38
C LEU A 180 -10.71 8.00 -3.31
N VAL A 181 -10.24 6.87 -3.83
CA VAL A 181 -10.99 5.60 -3.80
C VAL A 181 -11.26 5.14 -2.36
N ILE A 182 -10.33 5.36 -1.41
CA ILE A 182 -10.54 5.05 0.00
C ILE A 182 -11.64 5.93 0.60
N ILE A 183 -11.69 7.22 0.23
CA ILE A 183 -12.77 8.12 0.66
C ILE A 183 -14.10 7.69 0.05
N LEU A 184 -14.13 7.37 -1.25
CA LEU A 184 -15.33 6.87 -1.92
C LEU A 184 -15.83 5.53 -1.35
N GLU A 185 -14.93 4.70 -0.81
CA GLU A 185 -15.29 3.46 -0.12
C GLU A 185 -16.15 3.69 1.14
N LEU A 186 -16.17 4.90 1.71
CA LEU A 186 -17.10 5.26 2.78
C LEU A 186 -18.55 5.28 2.29
N MET A 187 -18.76 5.67 1.04
CA MET A 187 -20.10 5.77 0.43
C MET A 187 -20.44 4.47 -0.35
N TRP A 188 -19.45 3.92 -1.06
CA TRP A 188 -19.62 2.75 -1.93
C TRP A 188 -18.66 1.61 -1.53
N PRO A 189 -19.11 0.62 -0.76
CA PRO A 189 -18.28 -0.52 -0.35
C PRO A 189 -17.65 -1.31 -1.51
N GLN A 190 -18.22 -1.20 -2.71
CA GLN A 190 -17.69 -1.84 -3.93
C GLN A 190 -16.32 -1.29 -4.33
N MET A 191 -15.98 -0.07 -3.92
CA MET A 191 -14.68 0.56 -4.23
C MET A 191 -13.49 -0.16 -3.59
N LYS A 192 -13.73 -1.11 -2.68
CA LYS A 192 -12.68 -1.95 -2.07
C LYS A 192 -11.80 -2.64 -3.11
N LEU A 193 -12.40 -3.18 -4.18
CA LEU A 193 -11.64 -3.87 -5.21
C LEU A 193 -10.80 -2.88 -6.04
N VAL A 194 -11.34 -1.70 -6.29
CA VAL A 194 -10.60 -0.62 -6.97
C VAL A 194 -9.43 -0.16 -6.11
N ARG A 195 -9.63 0.00 -4.79
CA ARG A 195 -8.54 0.29 -3.83
C ARG A 195 -7.43 -0.75 -3.91
N ALA A 196 -7.78 -2.03 -3.92
CA ALA A 196 -6.80 -3.10 -4.03
C ALA A 196 -6.00 -3.02 -5.34
N SER A 197 -6.68 -2.79 -6.47
CA SER A 197 -6.07 -2.65 -7.79
C SER A 197 -5.14 -1.44 -7.88
N THR A 198 -5.57 -0.27 -7.37
CA THR A 198 -4.72 0.95 -7.37
C THR A 198 -3.51 0.81 -6.44
N THR A 199 -3.64 0.07 -5.32
CA THR A 199 -2.50 -0.23 -4.43
C THR A 199 -1.52 -1.21 -5.08
N LEU A 200 -1.99 -2.19 -5.87
CA LEU A 200 -1.13 -3.06 -6.68
C LEU A 200 -0.36 -2.24 -7.72
N LEU A 201 -1.06 -1.33 -8.42
CA LEU A 201 -0.44 -0.42 -9.37
C LEU A 201 0.62 0.46 -8.69
N HIS A 202 0.30 1.04 -7.53
CA HIS A 202 1.23 1.84 -6.74
C HIS A 202 2.51 1.06 -6.42
N GLY A 203 2.39 -0.14 -5.84
CA GLY A 203 3.54 -0.97 -5.48
C GLY A 203 4.38 -1.37 -6.69
N SER A 204 3.75 -1.77 -7.80
CA SER A 204 4.45 -2.18 -9.02
C SER A 204 5.17 -1.00 -9.68
N TRP A 205 4.52 0.17 -9.76
CA TRP A 205 5.11 1.37 -10.34
C TRP A 205 6.27 1.89 -9.49
N MET A 206 6.11 1.95 -8.18
CA MET A 206 7.17 2.35 -7.25
C MET A 206 8.41 1.47 -7.37
N THR A 207 8.23 0.16 -7.51
CA THR A 207 9.32 -0.78 -7.74
C THR A 207 9.97 -0.55 -9.11
N HIS A 208 9.17 -0.28 -10.15
CA HIS A 208 9.68 -0.03 -11.51
C HIS A 208 10.52 1.24 -11.61
N MET A 209 10.15 2.31 -10.91
CA MET A 209 10.86 3.59 -10.95
C MET A 209 12.37 3.49 -10.68
N ILE A 210 12.79 2.45 -9.99
CA ILE A 210 14.18 2.22 -9.62
C ILE A 210 14.99 1.69 -10.81
N PHE A 211 14.36 0.91 -11.65
CA PHE A 211 14.99 0.35 -12.85
C PHE A 211 15.05 1.35 -14.02
N ALA A 212 14.46 2.55 -13.85
CA ALA A 212 14.53 3.58 -14.87
C ALA A 212 16.00 3.99 -15.12
N PRO A 213 16.46 3.94 -16.37
CA PRO A 213 17.85 4.20 -16.71
C PRO A 213 18.23 5.64 -16.37
N HIS A 214 19.27 5.81 -15.54
CA HIS A 214 19.75 7.12 -15.06
C HIS A 214 20.44 7.97 -16.13
N THR A 215 20.73 7.40 -17.28
CA THR A 215 21.60 7.99 -18.30
C THR A 215 20.89 8.32 -19.61
N GLN A 216 19.65 7.89 -19.79
CA GLN A 216 18.89 8.16 -21.01
C GLN A 216 17.80 9.21 -20.77
N ILE A 217 17.67 10.13 -21.73
CA ILE A 217 16.50 11.01 -21.84
C ILE A 217 15.33 10.08 -22.19
N VAL A 218 14.60 9.66 -21.18
CA VAL A 218 13.39 8.82 -21.40
C VAL A 218 12.29 9.74 -21.89
N ASN A 219 11.81 9.50 -23.08
CA ASN A 219 10.71 10.26 -23.67
C ASN A 219 9.40 10.02 -22.92
N TRP A 220 8.54 11.04 -22.90
CA TRP A 220 7.20 10.97 -22.32
C TRP A 220 6.40 9.77 -22.79
N ASP A 221 6.45 9.50 -24.10
CA ASP A 221 5.72 8.42 -24.74
C ASP A 221 6.10 7.05 -24.19
N THR A 222 7.39 6.83 -23.96
CA THR A 222 7.89 5.57 -23.37
C THR A 222 7.42 5.39 -21.93
N ILE A 223 7.45 6.45 -21.12
CA ILE A 223 7.01 6.39 -19.73
C ILE A 223 5.49 6.16 -19.66
N ALA A 224 4.72 6.86 -20.49
CA ALA A 224 3.28 6.67 -20.56
C ALA A 224 2.90 5.25 -21.01
N LEU A 225 3.62 4.70 -21.99
CA LEU A 225 3.44 3.33 -22.44
C LEU A 225 3.72 2.32 -21.31
N LEU A 226 4.87 2.45 -20.64
CA LEU A 226 5.23 1.59 -19.50
C LEU A 226 4.21 1.67 -18.38
N PHE A 227 3.75 2.87 -18.04
CA PHE A 227 2.71 3.04 -17.02
C PHE A 227 1.39 2.36 -17.42
N SER A 228 1.00 2.45 -18.69
CA SER A 228 -0.18 1.77 -19.22
C SER A 228 -0.08 0.25 -19.09
N TRP A 229 1.12 -0.34 -19.29
CA TRP A 229 1.35 -1.76 -19.06
C TRP A 229 1.23 -2.13 -17.57
N HIS A 230 1.66 -1.27 -16.65
CA HIS A 230 1.46 -1.50 -15.20
C HIS A 230 -0.03 -1.46 -14.82
N ILE A 231 -0.82 -0.54 -15.42
CA ILE A 231 -2.28 -0.52 -15.23
C ILE A 231 -2.90 -1.83 -15.74
N ALA A 232 -2.55 -2.26 -16.94
CA ALA A 232 -3.04 -3.51 -17.52
C ALA A 232 -2.67 -4.72 -16.65
N ALA A 233 -1.43 -4.79 -16.16
CA ALA A 233 -0.96 -5.85 -15.29
C ALA A 233 -1.70 -5.88 -13.94
N ALA A 234 -1.87 -4.73 -13.28
CA ALA A 234 -2.61 -4.63 -12.02
C ALA A 234 -4.08 -5.06 -12.19
N SER A 235 -4.72 -4.65 -13.31
CA SER A 235 -6.07 -5.06 -13.66
C SER A 235 -6.16 -6.56 -13.92
N ALA A 236 -5.22 -7.11 -14.70
CA ALA A 236 -5.17 -8.55 -14.98
C ALA A 236 -4.98 -9.38 -13.71
N VAL A 237 -4.08 -8.98 -12.79
CA VAL A 237 -3.87 -9.63 -11.50
C VAL A 237 -5.17 -9.58 -10.66
N THR A 238 -5.84 -8.43 -10.61
CA THR A 238 -7.09 -8.26 -9.88
C THR A 238 -8.17 -9.21 -10.41
N LEU A 239 -8.38 -9.24 -11.73
CA LEU A 239 -9.35 -10.12 -12.38
C LEU A 239 -8.98 -11.60 -12.17
N CYS A 240 -7.69 -11.95 -12.28
CA CYS A 240 -7.22 -13.32 -12.02
C CYS A 240 -7.52 -13.76 -10.60
N VAL A 241 -7.25 -12.92 -9.59
CA VAL A 241 -7.55 -13.23 -8.18
C VAL A 241 -9.05 -13.44 -7.98
N VAL A 242 -9.90 -12.58 -8.57
CA VAL A 242 -11.36 -12.74 -8.50
C VAL A 242 -11.80 -14.04 -9.19
N ALA A 243 -11.32 -14.33 -10.40
CA ALA A 243 -11.66 -15.54 -11.15
C ALA A 243 -11.23 -16.81 -10.41
N VAL A 244 -9.99 -16.85 -9.89
CA VAL A 244 -9.48 -17.98 -9.09
C VAL A 244 -10.27 -18.16 -7.80
N THR A 245 -10.63 -17.08 -7.13
CA THR A 245 -11.44 -17.14 -5.91
C THR A 245 -12.83 -17.69 -6.21
N ARG A 246 -13.46 -17.24 -7.30
CA ARG A 246 -14.75 -17.72 -7.76
C ARG A 246 -14.71 -19.19 -8.18
N SER A 247 -13.68 -19.62 -8.92
CA SER A 247 -13.54 -21.02 -9.36
C SER A 247 -13.32 -22.00 -8.21
N ARG A 248 -12.75 -21.53 -7.11
CA ARG A 248 -12.51 -22.32 -5.89
C ARG A 248 -13.66 -22.27 -4.91
N ALA A 249 -14.66 -21.41 -5.13
CA ALA A 249 -15.88 -21.41 -4.36
C ALA A 249 -16.58 -22.76 -4.54
N PRO A 250 -16.95 -23.47 -3.47
CA PRO A 250 -17.75 -24.69 -3.63
C PRO A 250 -19.00 -24.34 -4.43
N LYS A 251 -19.36 -25.22 -5.39
CA LYS A 251 -20.56 -25.06 -6.25
C LYS A 251 -21.89 -25.08 -5.48
N LEU A 252 -21.81 -25.01 -4.18
CA LEU A 252 -22.91 -25.04 -3.24
C LEU A 252 -23.38 -23.62 -2.94
N ILE A 253 -24.59 -23.36 -3.45
CA ILE A 253 -25.44 -22.20 -3.12
C ILE A 253 -25.04 -20.92 -3.87
N MET A 254 -25.50 -20.80 -5.10
CA MET A 254 -25.96 -19.54 -5.66
C MET A 254 -27.24 -19.12 -4.91
N GLU A 255 -27.13 -18.73 -3.67
CA GLU A 255 -28.08 -17.78 -3.11
C GLU A 255 -27.72 -16.42 -3.73
N GLU A 256 -28.72 -15.78 -4.33
CA GLU A 256 -28.60 -14.41 -4.81
C GLU A 256 -27.86 -13.59 -3.77
N PRO A 257 -26.89 -12.76 -4.18
CA PRO A 257 -26.21 -11.89 -3.22
C PRO A 257 -27.32 -11.15 -2.46
N PRO A 258 -27.30 -11.15 -1.13
CA PRO A 258 -28.31 -10.42 -0.37
C PRO A 258 -28.30 -9.00 -0.90
N GLU A 259 -29.46 -8.51 -1.35
CA GLU A 259 -29.62 -7.10 -1.67
C GLU A 259 -29.06 -6.34 -0.48
N ILE A 260 -27.95 -5.67 -0.69
CA ILE A 260 -27.31 -4.89 0.38
C ILE A 260 -28.31 -3.76 0.64
N PRO A 261 -29.01 -3.75 1.77
CA PRO A 261 -29.88 -2.63 2.08
C PRO A 261 -28.96 -1.42 2.17
N ILE A 262 -29.15 -0.49 1.27
CA ILE A 262 -28.41 0.78 1.13
C ILE A 262 -28.47 1.61 2.44
N TYR A 263 -29.24 1.18 3.40
CA TYR A 263 -29.65 1.96 4.58
C TYR A 263 -28.99 1.58 5.90
N ASP A 264 -28.24 0.47 6.00
CA ASP A 264 -27.78 0.00 7.32
C ASP A 264 -26.52 0.71 7.87
N TYR A 265 -25.91 1.61 7.12
CA TYR A 265 -24.74 2.37 7.62
C TYR A 265 -25.08 3.73 8.23
N CYS A 266 -26.34 4.18 8.15
CA CYS A 266 -26.77 5.50 8.68
C CYS A 266 -27.66 5.42 9.93
N GLN A 267 -28.00 4.23 10.42
CA GLN A 267 -28.77 4.08 11.65
C GLN A 267 -27.90 3.61 12.81
N GLU A 268 -26.95 4.43 13.27
CA GLU A 268 -26.67 4.43 14.69
C GLU A 268 -27.90 5.04 15.40
N PRO A 269 -28.51 4.34 16.36
CA PRO A 269 -29.59 4.94 17.13
C PRO A 269 -29.01 6.12 17.89
N ILE A 270 -29.50 7.33 17.58
CA ILE A 270 -29.35 8.51 18.43
C ILE A 270 -30.00 8.09 19.77
N GLN A 271 -29.20 7.56 20.68
CA GLN A 271 -29.64 7.42 22.06
C GLN A 271 -29.78 8.85 22.60
N ARG A 272 -31.04 9.22 22.79
CA ARG A 272 -31.44 10.45 23.49
C ARG A 272 -30.75 10.50 24.85
N MET A 273 -30.05 11.58 25.09
CA MET A 273 -29.75 12.04 26.44
C MET A 273 -31.04 12.36 27.20
#